data_15a2cb9b0cf6062bb934bc51e34b1f41
#
_entry.id   15a2cb9b0cf6062bb934bc51e34b1f41
#
_cell.length_a   1.000
_cell.length_b   1.000
_cell.length_c   1.000
_cell.angle_alpha   90.00
_cell.angle_beta   90.00
_cell.angle_gamma   90.00
#
_symmetry.space_group_name_H-M   'P 1'
#
loop_
_entity.id
_entity.type
_entity.pdbx_description
1 polymer ?
#
loop_
_entity_poly.entity_id
_entity_poly.type
_entity_poly.pdbx_seq_one_letter_code
_entity_poly.pdbx_strand_id
1 'polypeptide(L)'
;MPDSTKIERVETILWDRWLLIRIHCEDGTVGIGEGGVHGWQRPTKTMVDTMAEYLKGKNPDYIEHHYQWLYRSSHFMGSGVQGALSAIDIALWDIKGKRLGVPIYDLMGGKTRDKVRCYMHVGGTTKNELVESAKGAVAEGFTAVRFTPFPPDYYLHKSYTEWADEAVDRVGAVKEAVGGDADICVEIHRQMAPAESIWLGRRLEQFNPFFYEDPMLPDSPARMAQVADQCNIPIATGERFTTIFEYEQLLEANATSYIRPDLCLCGGLSCSKKVSAMAEEKHVKVIPHNPLSPVSTAACVQLDACIPNFALQEYTGESEPPKSDLLITPLKLVDGYLMVPEGPGLGIELNEVALSGPENPKVLDTPIGFDGSVQDR
;
A
#
# COMPACT_ATOMS: atom_id res chain seq x y z
N MET A 1 -15.35 20.86 23.57
CA MET A 1 -14.14 20.19 23.04
C MET A 1 -13.32 19.79 24.25
N PRO A 2 -12.65 18.61 24.29
CA PRO A 2 -11.67 18.34 25.32
C PRO A 2 -10.64 19.47 25.33
N ASP A 3 -10.06 19.78 26.52
CA ASP A 3 -9.06 20.82 26.65
C ASP A 3 -7.92 20.60 25.65
N SER A 4 -7.35 21.71 25.13
CA SER A 4 -6.26 21.64 24.16
C SER A 4 -5.04 20.95 24.79
N THR A 5 -4.66 19.79 24.28
CA THR A 5 -3.39 19.13 24.63
C THR A 5 -2.28 19.58 23.69
N LYS A 6 -1.04 19.29 24.05
CA LYS A 6 0.13 19.55 23.21
C LYS A 6 0.92 18.29 22.99
N ILE A 7 1.61 18.24 21.86
CA ILE A 7 2.57 17.18 21.57
C ILE A 7 3.78 17.35 22.50
N GLU A 8 4.07 16.34 23.30
CA GLU A 8 5.20 16.29 24.21
C GLU A 8 6.48 15.85 23.47
N ARG A 9 6.37 14.72 22.75
CA ARG A 9 7.49 14.12 22.00
C ARG A 9 7.00 13.23 20.87
N VAL A 10 7.86 13.00 19.90
CA VAL A 10 7.72 11.98 18.86
C VAL A 10 8.78 10.92 19.10
N GLU A 11 8.38 9.67 19.07
CA GLU A 11 9.22 8.48 19.20
C GLU A 11 9.25 7.73 17.89
N THR A 12 10.43 7.38 17.41
CA THR A 12 10.63 6.61 16.18
C THR A 12 11.14 5.22 16.50
N ILE A 13 10.54 4.19 15.96
CA ILE A 13 10.78 2.79 16.24
C ILE A 13 11.11 2.09 14.94
N LEU A 14 12.36 1.61 14.80
CA LEU A 14 12.72 0.69 13.73
C LEU A 14 12.47 -0.73 14.24
N TRP A 15 11.52 -1.42 13.63
CA TRP A 15 11.12 -2.76 14.01
C TRP A 15 11.05 -3.67 12.79
N ASP A 16 11.73 -4.79 12.82
CA ASP A 16 11.95 -5.63 11.65
C ASP A 16 12.37 -4.77 10.44
N ARG A 17 11.55 -4.68 9.41
CA ARG A 17 11.79 -3.91 8.18
C ARG A 17 10.95 -2.63 8.08
N TRP A 18 10.26 -2.23 9.14
CA TRP A 18 9.33 -1.09 9.14
C TRP A 18 9.79 0.05 10.04
N LEU A 19 9.33 1.25 9.71
CA LEU A 19 9.47 2.45 10.54
C LEU A 19 8.12 2.79 11.14
N LEU A 20 7.96 2.51 12.43
CA LEU A 20 6.81 2.93 13.22
C LEU A 20 7.13 4.21 13.98
N ILE A 21 6.11 4.99 14.28
CA ILE A 21 6.24 6.16 15.16
C ILE A 21 5.15 6.19 16.21
N ARG A 22 5.45 6.86 17.32
CA ARG A 22 4.47 7.29 18.32
C ARG A 22 4.58 8.79 18.54
N ILE A 23 3.44 9.45 18.58
CA ILE A 23 3.33 10.84 19.00
C ILE A 23 2.67 10.85 20.36
N HIS A 24 3.40 11.30 21.38
CA HIS A 24 2.94 11.38 22.77
C HIS A 24 2.42 12.80 23.05
N CYS A 25 1.24 12.89 23.66
CA CYS A 25 0.63 14.13 24.09
C CYS A 25 0.69 14.30 25.62
N GLU A 26 0.66 15.56 26.10
CA GLU A 26 0.72 15.91 27.53
C GLU A 26 -0.47 15.31 28.33
N ASP A 27 -1.60 15.03 27.69
CA ASP A 27 -2.77 14.39 28.32
C ASP A 27 -2.68 12.85 28.38
N GLY A 28 -1.55 12.29 27.99
CA GLY A 28 -1.29 10.85 27.97
C GLY A 28 -1.78 10.14 26.70
N THR A 29 -2.45 10.83 25.78
CA THR A 29 -2.84 10.23 24.49
C THR A 29 -1.60 9.92 23.64
N VAL A 30 -1.57 8.73 23.05
CA VAL A 30 -0.49 8.28 22.15
C VAL A 30 -1.07 7.88 20.81
N GLY A 31 -0.62 8.55 19.73
CA GLY A 31 -0.95 8.17 18.36
C GLY A 31 0.14 7.35 17.73
N ILE A 32 -0.27 6.44 16.85
CA ILE A 32 0.59 5.49 16.15
C ILE A 32 0.55 5.79 14.65
N GLY A 33 1.72 5.71 13.99
CA GLY A 33 1.83 5.84 12.55
C GLY A 33 2.95 4.99 11.97
N GLU A 34 2.98 4.87 10.65
CA GLU A 34 4.00 4.11 9.92
C GLU A 34 4.49 4.88 8.70
N GLY A 35 5.79 4.85 8.44
CA GLY A 35 6.42 5.43 7.25
C GLY A 35 6.89 4.35 6.28
N GLY A 36 6.42 4.40 5.04
CA GLY A 36 6.45 3.31 4.07
C GLY A 36 7.58 3.33 3.05
N VAL A 37 8.75 3.88 3.33
CA VAL A 37 9.84 3.92 2.35
C VAL A 37 10.68 2.65 2.42
N HIS A 38 10.35 1.69 1.59
CA HIS A 38 10.98 0.37 1.55
C HIS A 38 12.50 0.44 1.29
N GLY A 39 13.29 -0.16 2.19
CA GLY A 39 14.75 -0.11 2.15
C GLY A 39 15.39 1.19 2.66
N TRP A 40 14.59 2.24 2.91
CA TRP A 40 15.06 3.57 3.34
C TRP A 40 14.51 3.99 4.71
N GLN A 41 14.13 3.04 5.55
CA GLN A 41 13.54 3.30 6.87
C GLN A 41 14.45 4.14 7.77
N ARG A 42 15.76 3.86 7.78
CA ARG A 42 16.73 4.61 8.61
C ARG A 42 16.87 6.09 8.19
N PRO A 43 17.07 6.44 6.91
CA PRO A 43 17.00 7.83 6.46
C PRO A 43 15.67 8.50 6.77
N THR A 44 14.53 7.81 6.53
CA THR A 44 13.19 8.34 6.80
C THR A 44 12.98 8.59 8.29
N LYS A 45 13.49 7.71 9.16
CA LYS A 45 13.51 7.95 10.62
C LYS A 45 14.15 9.27 10.95
N THR A 46 15.33 9.57 10.38
CA THR A 46 16.02 10.85 10.63
C THR A 46 15.20 12.05 10.17
N MET A 47 14.44 11.92 9.09
CA MET A 47 13.50 12.95 8.63
C MET A 47 12.36 13.16 9.65
N VAL A 48 11.77 12.07 10.17
CA VAL A 48 10.77 12.17 11.25
C VAL A 48 11.37 12.86 12.49
N ASP A 49 12.56 12.46 12.93
CA ASP A 49 13.23 13.06 14.08
C ASP A 49 13.45 14.57 13.88
N THR A 50 13.80 15.00 12.66
CA THR A 50 13.94 16.42 12.31
C THR A 50 12.59 17.15 12.34
N MET A 51 11.53 16.56 11.82
CA MET A 51 10.18 17.12 11.82
C MET A 51 9.57 17.20 13.22
N ALA A 52 9.98 16.29 14.13
CA ALA A 52 9.55 16.24 15.51
C ALA A 52 9.86 17.52 16.28
N GLU A 53 10.97 18.19 15.96
CA GLU A 53 11.36 19.47 16.59
C GLU A 53 10.29 20.57 16.35
N TYR A 54 9.69 20.59 15.15
CA TYR A 54 8.58 21.49 14.89
C TYR A 54 7.31 21.13 15.67
N LEU A 55 7.01 19.84 15.77
CA LEU A 55 5.75 19.36 16.37
C LEU A 55 5.68 19.55 17.87
N LYS A 56 6.81 19.55 18.57
CA LYS A 56 6.88 19.70 20.02
C LYS A 56 6.18 20.97 20.50
N GLY A 57 5.28 20.82 21.47
CA GLY A 57 4.48 21.91 22.03
C GLY A 57 3.31 22.38 21.13
N LYS A 58 3.09 21.74 19.98
CA LYS A 58 1.97 22.07 19.07
C LYS A 58 0.70 21.32 19.49
N ASN A 59 -0.43 21.85 19.06
CA ASN A 59 -1.73 21.20 19.22
C ASN A 59 -1.90 20.08 18.17
N PRO A 60 -2.05 18.79 18.55
CA PRO A 60 -2.15 17.67 17.60
C PRO A 60 -3.43 17.72 16.74
N ASP A 61 -4.44 18.48 17.13
CA ASP A 61 -5.71 18.53 16.41
C ASP A 61 -5.65 19.28 15.07
N TYR A 62 -4.57 20.02 14.82
CA TYR A 62 -4.40 20.82 13.59
C TYR A 62 -3.68 20.02 12.48
N ILE A 63 -4.19 18.83 12.14
CA ILE A 63 -3.57 17.85 11.26
C ILE A 63 -3.18 18.47 9.91
N GLU A 64 -4.14 19.07 9.19
CA GLU A 64 -3.88 19.70 7.88
C GLU A 64 -2.86 20.85 7.99
N HIS A 65 -2.91 21.64 9.08
CA HIS A 65 -1.92 22.69 9.30
C HIS A 65 -0.50 22.13 9.42
N HIS A 66 -0.33 21.06 10.20
CA HIS A 66 0.97 20.42 10.39
C HIS A 66 1.46 19.78 9.09
N TYR A 67 0.57 19.10 8.36
CA TYR A 67 0.89 18.55 7.05
C TYR A 67 1.39 19.66 6.11
N GLN A 68 0.65 20.75 5.95
CA GLN A 68 1.01 21.84 5.06
C GLN A 68 2.29 22.56 5.50
N TRP A 69 2.48 22.75 6.81
CA TRP A 69 3.71 23.37 7.31
C TRP A 69 4.94 22.53 6.99
N LEU A 70 4.91 21.24 7.30
CA LEU A 70 6.01 20.30 7.06
C LEU A 70 6.25 20.11 5.55
N TYR A 71 5.19 20.00 4.77
CA TYR A 71 5.29 19.89 3.31
C TYR A 71 5.95 21.13 2.70
N ARG A 72 5.50 22.33 3.05
CA ARG A 72 5.98 23.59 2.46
C ARG A 72 7.35 24.01 2.99
N SER A 73 7.73 23.62 4.20
CA SER A 73 9.06 23.89 4.75
C SER A 73 10.15 22.99 4.15
N SER A 74 9.76 21.88 3.54
CA SER A 74 10.68 20.94 2.86
C SER A 74 10.98 21.46 1.46
N HIS A 75 12.17 22.06 1.27
CA HIS A 75 12.58 22.64 -0.03
C HIS A 75 12.76 21.57 -1.10
N PHE A 76 13.25 20.39 -0.70
CA PHE A 76 13.51 19.26 -1.57
C PHE A 76 12.58 18.12 -1.17
N MET A 77 11.60 17.83 -2.02
CA MET A 77 10.61 16.79 -1.83
C MET A 77 11.16 15.43 -2.31
N GLY A 78 10.45 14.39 -1.97
CA GLY A 78 10.74 13.02 -2.40
C GLY A 78 10.17 12.01 -1.43
N SER A 79 10.27 10.74 -1.79
CA SER A 79 9.64 9.62 -1.06
C SER A 79 10.01 9.57 0.43
N GLY A 80 11.28 9.86 0.78
CA GLY A 80 11.71 9.87 2.17
C GLY A 80 10.99 10.94 3.02
N VAL A 81 10.85 12.16 2.49
CA VAL A 81 10.12 13.26 3.15
C VAL A 81 8.63 12.92 3.24
N GLN A 82 8.04 12.41 2.17
CA GLN A 82 6.62 12.05 2.15
C GLN A 82 6.31 10.85 3.05
N GLY A 83 7.20 9.86 3.13
CA GLY A 83 7.05 8.75 4.09
C GLY A 83 7.09 9.23 5.54
N ALA A 84 7.96 10.19 5.87
CA ALA A 84 7.98 10.82 7.20
C ALA A 84 6.70 11.60 7.49
N LEU A 85 6.22 12.39 6.53
CA LEU A 85 4.95 13.11 6.61
C LEU A 85 3.77 12.16 6.80
N SER A 86 3.77 11.03 6.06
CA SER A 86 2.71 10.00 6.14
C SER A 86 2.62 9.41 7.54
N ALA A 87 3.76 9.05 8.13
CA ALA A 87 3.81 8.52 9.49
C ALA A 87 3.21 9.51 10.50
N ILE A 88 3.59 10.79 10.40
CA ILE A 88 3.11 11.86 11.27
C ILE A 88 1.60 12.08 11.08
N ASP A 89 1.12 12.14 9.84
CA ASP A 89 -0.30 12.34 9.52
C ASP A 89 -1.17 11.23 10.10
N ILE A 90 -0.79 9.97 9.87
CA ILE A 90 -1.51 8.81 10.40
C ILE A 90 -1.58 8.86 11.94
N ALA A 91 -0.45 9.16 12.60
CA ALA A 91 -0.40 9.25 14.07
C ALA A 91 -1.26 10.41 14.61
N LEU A 92 -1.32 11.55 13.93
CA LEU A 92 -2.17 12.67 14.33
C LEU A 92 -3.66 12.34 14.16
N TRP A 93 -4.05 11.63 13.11
CA TRP A 93 -5.42 11.13 12.95
C TRP A 93 -5.78 10.13 14.05
N ASP A 94 -4.86 9.24 14.42
CA ASP A 94 -5.05 8.28 15.52
C ASP A 94 -5.26 9.00 16.86
N ILE A 95 -4.45 10.01 17.17
CA ILE A 95 -4.65 10.87 18.36
C ILE A 95 -6.05 11.48 18.34
N LYS A 96 -6.44 12.06 17.21
CA LYS A 96 -7.73 12.76 17.11
C LYS A 96 -8.91 11.81 17.36
N GLY A 97 -8.88 10.62 16.75
CA GLY A 97 -9.88 9.60 16.98
C GLY A 97 -9.93 9.13 18.43
N LYS A 98 -8.77 8.85 19.04
CA LYS A 98 -8.66 8.44 20.46
C LYS A 98 -9.18 9.49 21.42
N ARG A 99 -8.83 10.75 21.23
CA ARG A 99 -9.30 11.87 22.08
C ARG A 99 -10.79 12.13 21.97
N LEU A 100 -11.39 11.87 20.82
CA LEU A 100 -12.82 12.00 20.60
C LEU A 100 -13.61 10.70 20.92
N GLY A 101 -12.90 9.59 21.16
CA GLY A 101 -13.50 8.29 21.44
C GLY A 101 -14.18 7.64 20.23
N VAL A 102 -13.75 7.97 19.01
CA VAL A 102 -14.34 7.49 17.75
C VAL A 102 -13.27 6.95 16.78
N PRO A 103 -13.62 5.99 15.90
CA PRO A 103 -12.74 5.57 14.83
C PRO A 103 -12.44 6.71 13.86
N ILE A 104 -11.32 6.60 13.10
CA ILE A 104 -10.93 7.63 12.13
C ILE A 104 -11.97 7.76 11.00
N TYR A 105 -12.53 6.67 10.52
CA TYR A 105 -13.54 6.73 9.45
C TYR A 105 -14.78 7.58 9.82
N ASP A 106 -15.15 7.65 11.10
CA ASP A 106 -16.26 8.50 11.56
C ASP A 106 -15.91 9.99 11.39
N LEU A 107 -14.66 10.35 11.60
CA LEU A 107 -14.17 11.72 11.38
C LEU A 107 -14.06 12.07 9.89
N MET A 108 -14.00 11.05 9.03
CA MET A 108 -13.88 11.18 7.57
C MET A 108 -15.22 11.07 6.82
N GLY A 109 -16.36 10.97 7.53
CA GLY A 109 -17.69 10.95 6.94
C GLY A 109 -18.51 9.70 7.24
N GLY A 110 -17.98 8.75 8.02
CA GLY A 110 -18.66 7.53 8.43
C GLY A 110 -18.48 6.36 7.47
N LYS A 111 -18.96 5.20 7.88
CA LYS A 111 -18.82 3.95 7.11
C LYS A 111 -19.71 3.94 5.86
N THR A 112 -19.13 3.51 4.76
CA THR A 112 -19.85 3.09 3.54
C THR A 112 -19.93 1.56 3.44
N ARG A 113 -19.17 0.83 4.28
CA ARG A 113 -19.14 -0.64 4.37
C ARG A 113 -18.71 -1.12 5.75
N ASP A 114 -19.10 -2.34 6.11
CA ASP A 114 -18.77 -2.96 7.40
C ASP A 114 -17.57 -3.92 7.33
N LYS A 115 -17.16 -4.28 6.12
CA LYS A 115 -16.01 -5.14 5.86
C LYS A 115 -15.31 -4.76 4.55
N VAL A 116 -14.01 -4.99 4.49
CA VAL A 116 -13.12 -4.62 3.39
C VAL A 116 -12.69 -5.89 2.67
N ARG A 117 -13.05 -6.03 1.39
CA ARG A 117 -12.66 -7.17 0.55
C ARG A 117 -11.16 -7.10 0.28
N CYS A 118 -10.45 -8.21 0.55
CA CYS A 118 -9.01 -8.28 0.34
C CYS A 118 -8.64 -9.20 -0.84
N TYR A 119 -7.49 -8.94 -1.44
CA TYR A 119 -6.80 -9.95 -2.24
C TYR A 119 -5.58 -10.47 -1.47
N MET A 120 -5.30 -11.77 -1.61
CA MET A 120 -4.13 -12.40 -1.02
C MET A 120 -2.97 -12.42 -2.02
N HIS A 121 -1.76 -12.08 -1.56
CA HIS A 121 -0.55 -12.34 -2.33
C HIS A 121 -0.29 -13.84 -2.37
N VAL A 122 -0.19 -14.39 -3.57
CA VAL A 122 0.16 -15.80 -3.79
C VAL A 122 1.41 -15.88 -4.67
N GLY A 123 2.17 -16.94 -4.51
CA GLY A 123 3.44 -17.09 -5.20
C GLY A 123 3.91 -18.53 -5.27
N GLY A 124 4.98 -18.74 -6.03
CA GLY A 124 5.64 -20.01 -6.18
C GLY A 124 6.73 -19.93 -7.23
N THR A 125 7.86 -20.60 -7.02
CA THR A 125 8.95 -20.69 -7.99
C THR A 125 8.50 -21.43 -9.24
N THR A 126 7.81 -22.54 -9.05
CA THR A 126 7.23 -23.31 -10.14
C THR A 126 5.75 -22.95 -10.38
N LYS A 127 5.25 -23.25 -11.58
CA LYS A 127 3.83 -23.10 -11.91
C LYS A 127 2.92 -23.86 -10.95
N ASN A 128 3.29 -25.10 -10.56
CA ASN A 128 2.49 -25.89 -9.64
C ASN A 128 2.44 -25.29 -8.24
N GLU A 129 3.55 -24.78 -7.71
CA GLU A 129 3.57 -24.09 -6.40
C GLU A 129 2.69 -22.84 -6.43
N LEU A 130 2.73 -22.05 -7.50
CA LEU A 130 1.87 -20.88 -7.68
C LEU A 130 0.38 -21.28 -7.68
N VAL A 131 0.02 -22.33 -8.42
CA VAL A 131 -1.34 -22.88 -8.45
C VAL A 131 -1.81 -23.35 -7.09
N GLU A 132 -0.99 -24.11 -6.36
CA GLU A 132 -1.35 -24.59 -5.01
C GLU A 132 -1.45 -23.43 -4.02
N SER A 133 -0.60 -22.41 -4.10
CA SER A 133 -0.70 -21.21 -3.29
C SER A 133 -2.02 -20.46 -3.56
N ALA A 134 -2.44 -20.35 -4.83
CA ALA A 134 -3.71 -19.72 -5.20
C ALA A 134 -4.92 -20.51 -4.67
N LYS A 135 -4.90 -21.84 -4.79
CA LYS A 135 -5.94 -22.71 -4.20
C LYS A 135 -6.02 -22.60 -2.69
N GLY A 136 -4.86 -22.53 -2.03
CA GLY A 136 -4.78 -22.31 -0.58
C GLY A 136 -5.49 -21.03 -0.16
N ALA A 137 -5.21 -19.91 -0.81
CA ALA A 137 -5.87 -18.63 -0.54
C ALA A 137 -7.40 -18.69 -0.76
N VAL A 138 -7.86 -19.37 -1.82
CA VAL A 138 -9.30 -19.56 -2.05
C VAL A 138 -9.93 -20.43 -0.94
N ALA A 139 -9.22 -21.47 -0.49
CA ALA A 139 -9.70 -22.31 0.61
C ALA A 139 -9.79 -21.54 1.96
N GLU A 140 -8.97 -20.49 2.15
CA GLU A 140 -9.05 -19.55 3.27
C GLU A 140 -10.16 -18.50 3.12
N GLY A 141 -10.92 -18.55 2.02
CA GLY A 141 -12.05 -17.66 1.77
C GLY A 141 -11.73 -16.40 0.94
N PHE A 142 -10.50 -16.23 0.46
CA PHE A 142 -10.17 -15.11 -0.41
C PHE A 142 -10.85 -15.26 -1.77
N THR A 143 -11.50 -14.20 -2.24
CA THR A 143 -12.18 -14.14 -3.53
C THR A 143 -11.39 -13.37 -4.58
N ALA A 144 -10.15 -12.99 -4.27
CA ALA A 144 -9.19 -12.40 -5.19
C ALA A 144 -7.77 -12.82 -4.79
N VAL A 145 -6.93 -13.12 -5.78
CA VAL A 145 -5.52 -13.49 -5.59
C VAL A 145 -4.65 -12.65 -6.51
N ARG A 146 -3.50 -12.20 -6.01
CA ARG A 146 -2.55 -11.38 -6.75
C ARG A 146 -1.20 -12.07 -6.82
N PHE A 147 -0.59 -12.11 -7.99
CA PHE A 147 0.69 -12.76 -8.21
C PHE A 147 1.46 -12.14 -9.37
N THR A 148 2.79 -12.29 -9.30
CA THR A 148 3.69 -12.01 -10.42
C THR A 148 3.79 -13.29 -11.26
N PRO A 149 3.51 -13.23 -12.59
CA PRO A 149 3.47 -14.42 -13.43
C PRO A 149 4.86 -14.93 -13.83
N PHE A 150 5.92 -14.13 -13.56
CA PHE A 150 7.29 -14.50 -13.94
C PHE A 150 7.92 -15.42 -12.91
N PRO A 151 8.75 -16.42 -13.33
CA PRO A 151 9.59 -17.16 -12.40
C PRO A 151 10.66 -16.23 -11.82
N PRO A 152 11.19 -16.50 -10.60
CA PRO A 152 12.11 -15.59 -9.91
C PRO A 152 13.36 -15.18 -10.71
N ASP A 153 13.83 -16.06 -11.61
CA ASP A 153 15.09 -15.89 -12.34
C ASP A 153 14.90 -15.63 -13.84
N TYR A 154 13.71 -15.20 -14.26
CA TYR A 154 13.38 -15.06 -15.68
C TYR A 154 14.36 -14.15 -16.44
N TYR A 155 14.86 -13.09 -15.80
CA TYR A 155 15.80 -12.12 -16.38
C TYR A 155 17.21 -12.69 -16.64
N LEU A 156 17.54 -13.86 -16.06
CA LEU A 156 18.87 -14.47 -16.20
C LEU A 156 18.99 -15.39 -17.43
N HIS A 157 17.90 -16.00 -17.87
CA HIS A 157 17.99 -17.20 -18.70
C HIS A 157 17.13 -17.18 -19.97
N LYS A 158 16.23 -16.20 -20.12
CA LYS A 158 15.23 -16.21 -21.17
C LYS A 158 15.17 -14.91 -21.95
N SER A 159 14.91 -15.05 -23.24
CA SER A 159 14.51 -13.91 -24.05
C SER A 159 13.11 -13.43 -23.63
N TYR A 160 12.80 -12.18 -23.95
CA TYR A 160 11.49 -11.58 -23.70
C TYR A 160 10.31 -12.48 -24.13
N THR A 161 10.39 -13.06 -25.34
CA THR A 161 9.30 -13.90 -25.86
C THR A 161 9.13 -15.19 -25.06
N GLU A 162 10.21 -15.81 -24.62
CA GLU A 162 10.16 -17.06 -23.84
C GLU A 162 9.52 -16.85 -22.48
N TRP A 163 10.00 -15.87 -21.68
CA TRP A 163 9.41 -15.66 -20.37
C TRP A 163 7.99 -15.08 -20.40
N ALA A 164 7.62 -14.35 -21.45
CA ALA A 164 6.25 -13.91 -21.65
C ALA A 164 5.30 -15.06 -22.04
N ASP A 165 5.78 -16.05 -22.82
CA ASP A 165 5.03 -17.29 -23.06
C ASP A 165 4.79 -18.08 -21.77
N GLU A 166 5.82 -18.18 -20.92
CA GLU A 166 5.69 -18.80 -19.60
C GLU A 166 4.73 -18.03 -18.69
N ALA A 167 4.78 -16.69 -18.71
CA ALA A 167 3.85 -15.86 -17.96
C ALA A 167 2.37 -16.14 -18.35
N VAL A 168 2.10 -16.23 -19.65
CA VAL A 168 0.75 -16.56 -20.14
C VAL A 168 0.30 -17.96 -19.69
N ASP A 169 1.18 -18.95 -19.74
CA ASP A 169 0.91 -20.32 -19.27
C ASP A 169 0.63 -20.35 -17.75
N ARG A 170 1.42 -19.62 -16.95
CA ARG A 170 1.23 -19.52 -15.50
C ARG A 170 -0.08 -18.84 -15.12
N VAL A 171 -0.42 -17.71 -15.77
CA VAL A 171 -1.71 -17.03 -15.56
C VAL A 171 -2.88 -17.92 -15.93
N GLY A 172 -2.79 -18.64 -17.07
CA GLY A 172 -3.80 -19.61 -17.51
C GLY A 172 -4.02 -20.73 -16.50
N ALA A 173 -2.92 -21.30 -15.97
CA ALA A 173 -2.99 -22.35 -14.95
C ALA A 173 -3.64 -21.90 -13.64
N VAL A 174 -3.30 -20.68 -13.15
CA VAL A 174 -3.97 -20.11 -11.98
C VAL A 174 -5.46 -19.88 -12.27
N LYS A 175 -5.80 -19.28 -13.43
CA LYS A 175 -7.20 -19.04 -13.80
C LYS A 175 -8.01 -20.32 -13.89
N GLU A 176 -7.47 -21.37 -14.47
CA GLU A 176 -8.11 -22.70 -14.52
C GLU A 176 -8.33 -23.26 -13.09
N ALA A 177 -7.33 -23.14 -12.23
CA ALA A 177 -7.35 -23.69 -10.89
C ALA A 177 -8.34 -22.99 -9.93
N VAL A 178 -8.46 -21.66 -10.01
CA VAL A 178 -9.38 -20.88 -9.16
C VAL A 178 -10.77 -20.71 -9.80
N GLY A 179 -10.90 -20.92 -11.11
CA GLY A 179 -12.16 -20.89 -11.82
C GLY A 179 -12.92 -19.55 -11.67
N GLY A 180 -14.15 -19.64 -11.20
CA GLY A 180 -15.02 -18.50 -10.87
C GLY A 180 -15.00 -18.11 -9.40
N ASP A 181 -14.26 -18.83 -8.54
CA ASP A 181 -14.27 -18.62 -7.10
C ASP A 181 -13.42 -17.40 -6.68
N ALA A 182 -12.44 -17.04 -7.51
CA ALA A 182 -11.62 -15.86 -7.26
C ALA A 182 -11.28 -15.07 -8.53
N ASP A 183 -11.21 -13.74 -8.38
CA ASP A 183 -10.60 -12.86 -9.36
C ASP A 183 -9.08 -13.03 -9.35
N ILE A 184 -8.47 -12.99 -10.53
CA ILE A 184 -7.00 -12.99 -10.66
C ILE A 184 -6.50 -11.56 -10.91
N CYS A 185 -5.49 -11.16 -10.17
CA CYS A 185 -4.83 -9.87 -10.25
C CYS A 185 -3.38 -10.11 -10.67
N VAL A 186 -2.98 -9.57 -11.83
CA VAL A 186 -1.67 -9.85 -12.41
C VAL A 186 -0.74 -8.67 -12.21
N GLU A 187 0.34 -8.89 -11.51
CA GLU A 187 1.38 -7.90 -11.22
C GLU A 187 2.61 -8.10 -12.10
N ILE A 188 3.05 -7.05 -12.79
CA ILE A 188 4.27 -7.07 -13.60
C ILE A 188 5.46 -6.46 -12.87
N HIS A 189 5.17 -5.64 -11.86
CA HIS A 189 6.18 -5.02 -11.04
C HIS A 189 7.17 -4.14 -11.83
N ARG A 190 6.65 -3.40 -12.83
CA ARG A 190 7.36 -2.36 -13.62
C ARG A 190 8.47 -2.86 -14.57
N GLN A 191 8.55 -4.15 -14.80
CA GLN A 191 9.70 -4.80 -15.46
C GLN A 191 9.65 -4.77 -16.99
N MET A 192 8.71 -4.00 -17.59
CA MET A 192 8.51 -3.99 -19.04
C MET A 192 8.54 -2.58 -19.64
N ALA A 193 9.01 -2.51 -20.89
CA ALA A 193 8.77 -1.36 -21.74
C ALA A 193 7.30 -1.33 -22.23
N PRO A 194 6.77 -0.16 -22.67
CA PRO A 194 5.38 -0.06 -23.11
C PRO A 194 4.96 -1.06 -24.19
N ALA A 195 5.82 -1.31 -25.19
CA ALA A 195 5.54 -2.27 -26.25
C ALA A 195 5.40 -3.71 -25.74
N GLU A 196 6.25 -4.09 -24.79
CA GLU A 196 6.23 -5.40 -24.13
C GLU A 196 5.00 -5.54 -23.26
N SER A 197 4.66 -4.50 -22.49
CA SER A 197 3.45 -4.45 -21.64
C SER A 197 2.18 -4.63 -22.48
N ILE A 198 2.07 -3.96 -23.62
CA ILE A 198 0.93 -4.07 -24.54
C ILE A 198 0.85 -5.48 -25.12
N TRP A 199 1.98 -6.02 -25.56
CA TRP A 199 2.00 -7.35 -26.17
C TRP A 199 1.62 -8.45 -25.19
N LEU A 200 2.15 -8.43 -23.96
CA LEU A 200 1.78 -9.37 -22.91
C LEU A 200 0.33 -9.16 -22.47
N GLY A 201 -0.08 -7.92 -22.21
CA GLY A 201 -1.43 -7.59 -21.77
C GLY A 201 -2.50 -8.14 -22.71
N ARG A 202 -2.33 -7.96 -24.03
CA ARG A 202 -3.24 -8.52 -25.05
C ARG A 202 -3.34 -10.04 -25.02
N ARG A 203 -2.27 -10.74 -24.68
CA ARG A 203 -2.28 -12.20 -24.54
C ARG A 203 -2.96 -12.65 -23.24
N LEU A 204 -2.95 -11.82 -22.20
CA LEU A 204 -3.59 -12.09 -20.92
C LEU A 204 -5.09 -11.78 -20.92
N GLU A 205 -5.61 -10.98 -21.87
CA GLU A 205 -7.03 -10.61 -21.98
C GLU A 205 -7.97 -11.83 -21.97
N GLN A 206 -7.57 -12.95 -22.58
CA GLN A 206 -8.35 -14.18 -22.63
C GLN A 206 -8.67 -14.77 -21.25
N PHE A 207 -7.91 -14.44 -20.22
CA PHE A 207 -8.10 -14.91 -18.85
C PHE A 207 -8.94 -13.94 -18.01
N ASN A 208 -9.27 -12.77 -18.55
CA ASN A 208 -10.05 -11.72 -17.92
C ASN A 208 -9.55 -11.34 -16.50
N PRO A 209 -8.28 -10.91 -16.35
CA PRO A 209 -7.77 -10.45 -15.06
C PRO A 209 -8.58 -9.27 -14.53
N PHE A 210 -8.73 -9.20 -13.20
CA PHE A 210 -9.37 -8.07 -12.53
C PHE A 210 -8.61 -6.77 -12.75
N PHE A 211 -7.28 -6.86 -12.70
CA PHE A 211 -6.40 -5.78 -13.12
C PHE A 211 -5.03 -6.30 -13.62
N TYR A 212 -4.34 -5.40 -14.32
CA TYR A 212 -2.96 -5.52 -14.77
C TYR A 212 -2.15 -4.44 -14.06
N GLU A 213 -1.37 -4.85 -13.06
CA GLU A 213 -0.71 -3.95 -12.12
C GLU A 213 0.69 -3.61 -12.59
N ASP A 214 1.01 -2.31 -12.50
CA ASP A 214 2.32 -1.73 -12.77
C ASP A 214 3.03 -2.37 -13.99
N PRO A 215 2.39 -2.37 -15.16
CA PRO A 215 2.94 -3.05 -16.34
C PRO A 215 4.26 -2.44 -16.81
N MET A 216 4.54 -1.19 -16.46
CA MET A 216 5.78 -0.46 -16.77
C MET A 216 6.12 0.53 -15.65
N LEU A 217 7.31 1.14 -15.68
CA LEU A 217 7.69 2.21 -14.76
C LEU A 217 6.66 3.35 -14.79
N PRO A 218 6.25 3.89 -13.62
CA PRO A 218 5.22 4.90 -13.52
C PRO A 218 5.68 6.33 -13.91
N ASP A 219 6.96 6.49 -14.28
CA ASP A 219 7.62 7.78 -14.50
C ASP A 219 7.00 8.61 -15.64
N SER A 220 6.17 7.98 -16.47
CA SER A 220 5.48 8.64 -17.58
C SER A 220 4.00 8.26 -17.65
N PRO A 221 3.10 9.06 -17.06
CA PRO A 221 1.66 8.85 -17.18
C PRO A 221 1.18 8.74 -18.64
N ALA A 222 1.76 9.51 -19.56
CA ALA A 222 1.42 9.44 -20.97
C ALA A 222 1.79 8.09 -21.63
N ARG A 223 2.86 7.42 -21.19
CA ARG A 223 3.21 6.08 -21.67
C ARG A 223 2.35 5.01 -21.03
N MET A 224 2.03 5.16 -19.74
CA MET A 224 1.06 4.29 -19.08
C MET A 224 -0.33 4.38 -19.75
N ALA A 225 -0.77 5.59 -20.12
CA ALA A 225 -2.00 5.80 -20.89
C ALA A 225 -1.97 5.06 -22.24
N GLN A 226 -0.82 5.01 -22.91
CA GLN A 226 -0.66 4.25 -24.14
C GLN A 226 -0.86 2.73 -23.92
N VAL A 227 -0.41 2.20 -22.79
CA VAL A 227 -0.66 0.80 -22.41
C VAL A 227 -2.14 0.59 -22.12
N ALA A 228 -2.74 1.48 -21.32
CA ALA A 228 -4.17 1.42 -20.97
C ALA A 228 -5.09 1.48 -22.21
N ASP A 229 -4.76 2.28 -23.21
CA ASP A 229 -5.53 2.42 -24.45
C ASP A 229 -5.45 1.17 -25.36
N GLN A 230 -4.34 0.44 -25.29
CA GLN A 230 -4.06 -0.69 -26.17
C GLN A 230 -4.25 -2.07 -25.53
N CYS A 231 -4.59 -2.13 -24.25
CA CYS A 231 -4.85 -3.35 -23.50
C CYS A 231 -6.24 -3.24 -22.84
N ASN A 232 -7.11 -4.25 -23.05
CA ASN A 232 -8.47 -4.25 -22.49
C ASN A 232 -8.53 -4.68 -21.01
N ILE A 233 -7.41 -5.02 -20.38
CA ILE A 233 -7.35 -5.31 -18.96
C ILE A 233 -7.27 -3.98 -18.20
N PRO A 234 -8.10 -3.75 -17.17
CA PRO A 234 -8.01 -2.55 -16.35
C PRO A 234 -6.61 -2.38 -15.72
N ILE A 235 -5.99 -1.23 -15.91
CA ILE A 235 -4.68 -0.93 -15.30
C ILE A 235 -4.84 -0.54 -13.83
N ALA A 236 -3.97 -1.09 -12.97
CA ALA A 236 -3.79 -0.67 -11.59
C ALA A 236 -2.37 -0.13 -11.39
N THR A 237 -2.23 1.12 -10.92
CA THR A 237 -0.92 1.74 -10.70
C THR A 237 -1.01 2.94 -9.75
N GLY A 238 0.14 3.44 -9.29
CA GLY A 238 0.25 4.64 -8.46
C GLY A 238 0.93 4.45 -7.10
N GLU A 239 1.37 3.26 -6.76
CA GLU A 239 1.99 2.92 -5.47
C GLU A 239 3.30 3.69 -5.18
N ARG A 240 3.97 4.19 -6.21
CA ARG A 240 5.22 4.94 -6.08
C ARG A 240 5.04 6.45 -6.08
N PHE A 241 3.83 6.94 -6.27
CA PHE A 241 3.53 8.36 -6.22
C PHE A 241 3.43 8.88 -4.79
N THR A 242 3.90 10.08 -4.59
CA THR A 242 4.09 10.67 -3.26
C THR A 242 3.27 11.92 -3.03
N THR A 243 2.70 12.50 -4.08
CA THR A 243 1.96 13.76 -4.00
C THR A 243 0.65 13.71 -4.80
N ILE A 244 -0.33 14.50 -4.38
CA ILE A 244 -1.60 14.64 -5.11
C ILE A 244 -1.39 15.10 -6.56
N PHE A 245 -0.30 15.81 -6.86
CA PHE A 245 0.01 16.31 -8.18
C PHE A 245 0.47 15.22 -9.15
N GLU A 246 1.15 14.19 -8.66
CA GLU A 246 1.51 13.01 -9.46
C GLU A 246 0.27 12.17 -9.78
N TYR A 247 -0.62 11.97 -8.79
CA TYR A 247 -1.90 11.29 -8.99
C TYR A 247 -2.81 12.04 -9.96
N GLU A 248 -2.85 13.37 -9.89
CA GLU A 248 -3.60 14.19 -10.83
C GLU A 248 -3.13 13.97 -12.28
N GLN A 249 -1.82 13.97 -12.53
CA GLN A 249 -1.28 13.71 -13.85
C GLN A 249 -1.65 12.31 -14.39
N LEU A 250 -1.65 11.29 -13.52
CA LEU A 250 -2.06 9.95 -13.87
C LEU A 250 -3.55 9.88 -14.26
N LEU A 251 -4.40 10.53 -13.48
CA LEU A 251 -5.84 10.58 -13.69
C LEU A 251 -6.19 11.37 -14.96
N GLU A 252 -5.59 12.53 -15.18
CA GLU A 252 -5.79 13.35 -16.39
C GLU A 252 -5.33 12.65 -17.67
N ALA A 253 -4.31 11.80 -17.58
CA ALA A 253 -3.86 11.00 -18.71
C ALA A 253 -4.79 9.80 -19.03
N ASN A 254 -5.82 9.53 -18.23
CA ASN A 254 -6.66 8.31 -18.30
C ASN A 254 -5.83 7.01 -18.29
N ALA A 255 -4.76 6.99 -17.50
CA ALA A 255 -3.75 5.94 -17.52
C ALA A 255 -4.06 4.77 -16.59
N THR A 256 -5.13 4.86 -15.80
CA THR A 256 -5.47 3.83 -14.80
C THR A 256 -6.97 3.69 -14.59
N SER A 257 -7.41 2.46 -14.29
CA SER A 257 -8.77 2.15 -13.85
C SER A 257 -8.84 1.95 -12.32
N TYR A 258 -7.71 1.62 -11.72
CA TYR A 258 -7.56 1.43 -10.27
C TYR A 258 -6.33 2.21 -9.79
N ILE A 259 -6.55 3.23 -8.96
CA ILE A 259 -5.45 4.01 -8.39
C ILE A 259 -4.98 3.38 -7.07
N ARG A 260 -3.67 3.33 -6.87
CA ARG A 260 -3.05 2.61 -5.75
C ARG A 260 -2.24 3.53 -4.83
N PRO A 261 -2.87 4.38 -4.00
CA PRO A 261 -2.12 5.17 -3.04
C PRO A 261 -1.54 4.26 -1.93
N ASP A 262 -0.26 4.45 -1.63
CA ASP A 262 0.36 3.93 -0.40
C ASP A 262 0.21 4.98 0.70
N LEU A 263 -0.61 4.69 1.71
CA LEU A 263 -0.91 5.63 2.78
C LEU A 263 0.33 6.01 3.60
N CYS A 264 1.29 5.10 3.70
CA CYS A 264 2.53 5.32 4.42
C CYS A 264 3.59 6.06 3.59
N LEU A 265 3.29 6.38 2.32
CA LEU A 265 4.19 7.04 1.39
C LEU A 265 3.62 8.32 0.77
N CYS A 266 2.33 8.37 0.49
CA CYS A 266 1.73 9.46 -0.29
C CYS A 266 1.25 10.66 0.54
N GLY A 267 1.57 10.71 1.84
CA GLY A 267 1.17 11.80 2.74
C GLY A 267 0.03 11.44 3.70
N GLY A 268 -0.09 10.17 4.05
CA GLY A 268 -1.00 9.69 5.08
C GLY A 268 -2.46 9.62 4.65
N LEU A 269 -3.32 9.55 5.65
CA LEU A 269 -4.77 9.52 5.49
C LEU A 269 -5.32 10.80 4.85
N SER A 270 -4.74 11.97 5.19
CA SER A 270 -5.16 13.26 4.65
C SER A 270 -4.99 13.32 3.12
N CYS A 271 -3.84 12.90 2.59
CA CYS A 271 -3.61 12.87 1.15
C CYS A 271 -4.38 11.75 0.47
N SER A 272 -4.41 10.56 1.03
CA SER A 272 -5.12 9.41 0.44
C SER A 272 -6.62 9.68 0.30
N LYS A 273 -7.22 10.40 1.25
CA LYS A 273 -8.62 10.84 1.13
C LYS A 273 -8.82 11.83 -0.03
N LYS A 274 -7.88 12.77 -0.23
CA LYS A 274 -7.91 13.71 -1.37
C LYS A 274 -7.74 12.98 -2.70
N VAL A 275 -6.78 12.04 -2.78
CA VAL A 275 -6.55 11.19 -3.97
C VAL A 275 -7.80 10.36 -4.28
N SER A 276 -8.46 9.79 -3.27
CA SER A 276 -9.70 9.02 -3.45
C SER A 276 -10.82 9.88 -4.04
N ALA A 277 -10.97 11.13 -3.58
CA ALA A 277 -11.99 12.05 -4.10
C ALA A 277 -11.69 12.50 -5.55
N MET A 278 -10.41 12.73 -5.89
CA MET A 278 -9.99 13.01 -7.27
C MET A 278 -10.27 11.82 -8.20
N ALA A 279 -10.00 10.60 -7.73
CA ALA A 279 -10.29 9.38 -8.46
C ALA A 279 -11.80 9.13 -8.64
N GLU A 280 -12.61 9.46 -7.62
CA GLU A 280 -14.07 9.36 -7.67
C GLU A 280 -14.65 10.22 -8.80
N GLU A 281 -14.18 11.45 -8.96
CA GLU A 281 -14.60 12.38 -10.04
C GLU A 281 -14.32 11.79 -11.43
N LYS A 282 -13.24 11.02 -11.58
CA LYS A 282 -12.87 10.34 -12.82
C LYS A 282 -13.46 8.93 -12.98
N HIS A 283 -14.35 8.49 -12.09
CA HIS A 283 -14.88 7.12 -12.02
C HIS A 283 -13.81 6.03 -11.86
N VAL A 284 -12.64 6.40 -11.33
CA VAL A 284 -11.55 5.49 -11.00
C VAL A 284 -11.73 4.96 -9.58
N LYS A 285 -11.53 3.65 -9.39
CA LYS A 285 -11.62 3.02 -8.07
C LYS A 285 -10.26 3.01 -7.37
N VAL A 286 -10.30 2.82 -6.05
CA VAL A 286 -9.12 2.83 -5.18
C VAL A 286 -8.82 1.43 -4.70
N ILE A 287 -7.53 1.07 -4.79
CA ILE A 287 -6.96 -0.16 -4.23
C ILE A 287 -5.68 0.27 -3.48
N PRO A 288 -5.72 0.54 -2.17
CA PRO A 288 -4.52 0.96 -1.46
C PRO A 288 -3.39 -0.06 -1.56
N HIS A 289 -2.17 0.43 -1.82
CA HIS A 289 -0.95 -0.37 -1.76
C HIS A 289 -0.55 -0.57 -0.31
N ASN A 290 -0.33 -1.83 0.11
CA ASN A 290 -0.06 -2.17 1.51
C ASN A 290 0.85 -3.41 1.68
N PRO A 291 2.14 -3.36 1.34
CA PRO A 291 3.09 -4.44 1.61
C PRO A 291 3.71 -4.35 3.02
N LEU A 292 3.20 -3.46 3.87
CA LEU A 292 3.81 -3.01 5.11
C LEU A 292 3.33 -3.79 6.35
N SER A 293 3.32 -3.13 7.52
CA SER A 293 2.93 -3.75 8.79
C SER A 293 1.40 -3.68 9.03
N PRO A 294 0.88 -4.38 10.06
CA PRO A 294 -0.50 -4.25 10.50
C PRO A 294 -0.95 -2.82 10.87
N VAL A 295 -0.01 -1.90 11.16
CA VAL A 295 -0.34 -0.48 11.36
C VAL A 295 -0.79 0.16 10.05
N SER A 296 -0.08 -0.09 8.96
CA SER A 296 -0.47 0.34 7.61
C SER A 296 -1.82 -0.26 7.21
N THR A 297 -2.01 -1.56 7.47
CA THR A 297 -3.30 -2.24 7.20
C THR A 297 -4.45 -1.58 7.96
N ALA A 298 -4.25 -1.25 9.24
CA ALA A 298 -5.26 -0.54 10.02
C ALA A 298 -5.59 0.83 9.42
N ALA A 299 -4.57 1.60 8.99
CA ALA A 299 -4.78 2.89 8.33
C ALA A 299 -5.54 2.75 7.01
N CYS A 300 -5.19 1.74 6.18
CA CYS A 300 -5.91 1.43 4.94
C CYS A 300 -7.38 1.10 5.22
N VAL A 301 -7.67 0.25 6.19
CA VAL A 301 -9.05 -0.14 6.54
C VAL A 301 -9.87 1.08 7.00
N GLN A 302 -9.27 2.04 7.71
CA GLN A 302 -9.96 3.29 8.08
C GLN A 302 -10.34 4.12 6.84
N LEU A 303 -9.46 4.21 5.84
CA LEU A 303 -9.77 4.88 4.57
C LEU A 303 -10.82 4.11 3.78
N ASP A 304 -10.62 2.82 3.59
CA ASP A 304 -11.47 1.94 2.78
C ASP A 304 -12.90 1.90 3.30
N ALA A 305 -13.07 1.98 4.63
CA ALA A 305 -14.39 2.01 5.26
C ALA A 305 -15.22 3.22 4.85
N CYS A 306 -14.59 4.38 4.55
CA CYS A 306 -15.31 5.65 4.35
C CYS A 306 -15.28 6.19 2.91
N ILE A 307 -14.50 5.61 1.98
CA ILE A 307 -14.49 6.05 0.57
C ILE A 307 -15.53 5.27 -0.25
N PRO A 308 -16.34 5.93 -1.13
CA PRO A 308 -17.35 5.22 -1.92
C PRO A 308 -16.76 4.40 -3.06
N ASN A 309 -15.64 4.83 -3.62
CA ASN A 309 -15.00 4.24 -4.81
C ASN A 309 -13.92 3.18 -4.49
N PHE A 310 -13.94 2.57 -3.32
CA PHE A 310 -13.11 1.43 -2.96
C PHE A 310 -13.38 0.20 -3.85
N ALA A 311 -12.34 -0.57 -4.19
CA ALA A 311 -12.45 -1.82 -4.95
C ALA A 311 -11.96 -3.04 -4.18
N LEU A 312 -10.68 -3.06 -3.79
CA LEU A 312 -10.00 -4.15 -3.08
C LEU A 312 -8.95 -3.58 -2.13
N GLN A 313 -8.60 -4.33 -1.10
CA GLN A 313 -7.46 -4.05 -0.22
C GLN A 313 -6.35 -5.06 -0.45
N GLU A 314 -5.15 -4.56 -0.58
CA GLU A 314 -3.95 -5.41 -0.58
C GLU A 314 -3.73 -6.04 0.79
N TYR A 315 -3.54 -7.36 0.82
CA TYR A 315 -3.27 -8.11 2.02
C TYR A 315 -2.13 -9.11 1.78
N THR A 316 -1.05 -8.94 2.52
CA THR A 316 0.18 -9.74 2.36
C THR A 316 0.32 -10.84 3.40
N GLY A 317 -0.76 -11.14 4.13
CA GLY A 317 -0.75 -12.11 5.23
C GLY A 317 -0.19 -11.50 6.53
N GLU A 318 -0.94 -11.65 7.63
CA GLU A 318 -0.56 -11.14 8.95
C GLU A 318 -0.72 -12.20 10.05
N SER A 319 -1.01 -13.44 9.67
CA SER A 319 -1.19 -14.56 10.61
C SER A 319 0.12 -15.12 11.16
N GLU A 320 1.25 -14.79 10.55
CA GLU A 320 2.56 -15.32 10.91
C GLU A 320 3.50 -14.22 11.47
N PRO A 321 4.44 -14.59 12.36
CA PRO A 321 5.48 -13.68 12.82
C PRO A 321 6.34 -13.14 11.64
N PRO A 322 6.83 -11.91 11.74
CA PRO A 322 6.69 -11.00 12.89
C PRO A 322 5.37 -10.21 12.90
N LYS A 323 4.58 -10.19 11.83
CA LYS A 323 3.38 -9.35 11.74
C LYS A 323 2.31 -9.72 12.77
N SER A 324 2.07 -11.02 13.00
CA SER A 324 1.09 -11.51 13.99
C SER A 324 1.35 -11.02 15.41
N ASP A 325 2.62 -10.73 15.73
CA ASP A 325 3.04 -10.37 17.09
C ASP A 325 2.94 -8.87 17.37
N LEU A 326 2.84 -8.04 16.32
CA LEU A 326 2.94 -6.57 16.45
C LEU A 326 1.79 -5.95 17.22
N LEU A 327 0.58 -6.49 17.07
CA LEU A 327 -0.63 -5.96 17.71
C LEU A 327 -1.03 -6.83 18.90
N ILE A 328 -1.52 -6.20 19.99
CA ILE A 328 -2.13 -6.93 21.13
C ILE A 328 -3.32 -7.76 20.65
N THR A 329 -4.15 -7.17 19.78
CA THR A 329 -5.27 -7.86 19.14
C THR A 329 -5.13 -7.66 17.63
N PRO A 330 -4.89 -8.74 16.86
CA PRO A 330 -4.81 -8.67 15.41
C PRO A 330 -6.10 -8.14 14.76
N LEU A 331 -5.97 -7.52 13.61
CA LEU A 331 -7.12 -7.17 12.78
C LEU A 331 -7.89 -8.44 12.39
N LYS A 332 -9.21 -8.38 12.50
CA LYS A 332 -10.06 -9.55 12.28
C LYS A 332 -10.27 -9.78 10.78
N LEU A 333 -9.68 -10.86 10.27
CA LEU A 333 -9.90 -11.37 8.92
C LEU A 333 -10.94 -12.50 8.96
N VAL A 334 -11.96 -12.45 8.10
CA VAL A 334 -13.00 -13.48 7.96
C VAL A 334 -13.32 -13.68 6.49
N ASP A 335 -13.13 -14.88 5.99
CA ASP A 335 -13.47 -15.27 4.62
C ASP A 335 -12.92 -14.29 3.55
N GLY A 336 -11.64 -13.90 3.67
CA GLY A 336 -10.99 -12.96 2.77
C GLY A 336 -11.40 -11.48 2.94
N TYR A 337 -12.08 -11.13 4.04
CA TYR A 337 -12.48 -9.76 4.36
C TYR A 337 -11.90 -9.31 5.70
N LEU A 338 -11.28 -8.13 5.74
CA LEU A 338 -10.96 -7.45 6.98
C LEU A 338 -12.23 -6.78 7.52
N MET A 339 -12.56 -7.07 8.78
CA MET A 339 -13.64 -6.41 9.48
C MET A 339 -13.20 -5.01 9.90
N VAL A 340 -14.06 -4.02 9.67
CA VAL A 340 -13.76 -2.63 10.05
C VAL A 340 -13.70 -2.52 11.57
N PRO A 341 -12.57 -2.07 12.17
CA PRO A 341 -12.43 -1.94 13.61
C PRO A 341 -13.30 -0.82 14.15
N GLU A 342 -13.93 -1.06 15.32
CA GLU A 342 -14.82 -0.09 15.96
C GLU A 342 -14.14 0.73 17.08
N GLY A 343 -12.90 0.41 17.40
CA GLY A 343 -12.13 1.11 18.44
C GLY A 343 -11.72 2.53 18.02
N PRO A 344 -11.44 3.42 18.98
CA PRO A 344 -11.02 4.79 18.72
C PRO A 344 -9.71 4.87 17.93
N GLY A 345 -9.57 5.89 17.10
CA GLY A 345 -8.39 6.10 16.26
C GLY A 345 -8.28 5.04 15.17
N LEU A 346 -7.11 4.43 15.05
CA LEU A 346 -6.87 3.29 14.15
C LEU A 346 -7.58 2.02 14.62
N GLY A 347 -8.02 1.95 15.90
CA GLY A 347 -8.63 0.76 16.48
C GLY A 347 -7.65 -0.35 16.81
N ILE A 348 -6.37 -0.05 16.97
CA ILE A 348 -5.29 -1.01 17.28
C ILE A 348 -4.43 -0.55 18.47
N GLU A 349 -3.74 -1.52 19.09
CA GLU A 349 -2.74 -1.29 20.11
C GLU A 349 -1.48 -2.11 19.82
N LEU A 350 -0.30 -1.47 19.96
CA LEU A 350 0.98 -2.13 19.74
C LEU A 350 1.36 -3.02 20.91
N ASN A 351 1.97 -4.15 20.61
CA ASN A 351 2.53 -5.07 21.59
C ASN A 351 3.97 -4.66 21.96
N GLU A 352 4.15 -4.13 23.16
CA GLU A 352 5.45 -3.64 23.66
C GLU A 352 6.53 -4.73 23.68
N VAL A 353 6.14 -5.98 23.90
CA VAL A 353 7.09 -7.09 23.90
C VAL A 353 7.63 -7.34 22.49
N ALA A 354 6.78 -7.29 21.49
CA ALA A 354 7.19 -7.46 20.10
C ALA A 354 8.11 -6.32 19.64
N LEU A 355 7.83 -5.09 20.06
CA LEU A 355 8.62 -3.91 19.68
C LEU A 355 10.06 -3.93 20.21
N SER A 356 10.37 -4.76 21.19
CA SER A 356 11.74 -4.99 21.65
C SER A 356 12.56 -5.89 20.72
N GLY A 357 11.94 -6.43 19.67
CA GLY A 357 12.56 -7.28 18.66
C GLY A 357 13.61 -6.52 17.82
N PRO A 358 14.51 -7.25 17.16
CA PRO A 358 15.59 -6.67 16.36
C PRO A 358 15.08 -5.99 15.09
N GLU A 359 15.84 -5.01 14.60
CA GLU A 359 15.74 -4.54 13.23
C GLU A 359 16.23 -5.65 12.27
N ASN A 360 15.50 -5.81 11.17
CA ASN A 360 15.88 -6.66 10.04
C ASN A 360 15.74 -5.85 8.73
N PRO A 361 16.57 -4.81 8.54
CA PRO A 361 16.42 -3.90 7.43
C PRO A 361 16.61 -4.63 6.10
N LYS A 362 15.76 -4.32 5.13
CA LYS A 362 15.94 -4.84 3.78
C LYS A 362 17.23 -4.28 3.20
N VAL A 363 18.09 -5.17 2.71
CA VAL A 363 19.26 -4.79 1.92
C VAL A 363 18.77 -4.34 0.54
N LEU A 364 19.28 -3.20 0.08
CA LEU A 364 19.02 -2.73 -1.27
C LEU A 364 19.73 -3.68 -2.25
N ASP A 365 18.96 -4.24 -3.14
CA ASP A 365 19.44 -5.08 -4.24
C ASP A 365 18.63 -4.77 -5.50
N THR A 366 19.17 -5.12 -6.65
CA THR A 366 18.48 -5.06 -7.93
C THR A 366 18.88 -6.27 -8.77
N PRO A 367 17.99 -6.80 -9.61
CA PRO A 367 18.33 -7.90 -10.49
C PRO A 367 19.44 -7.51 -11.48
N ILE A 368 20.31 -8.47 -11.75
CA ILE A 368 21.37 -8.32 -12.76
C ILE A 368 21.07 -9.31 -13.88
N GLY A 369 20.94 -8.80 -15.10
CA GLY A 369 20.70 -9.59 -16.29
C GLY A 369 21.89 -10.51 -16.63
N PHE A 370 21.66 -11.47 -17.50
CA PHE A 370 22.66 -12.46 -17.91
C PHE A 370 23.92 -11.82 -18.56
N ASP A 371 23.78 -10.63 -19.11
CA ASP A 371 24.85 -9.84 -19.74
C ASP A 371 25.52 -8.84 -18.78
N GLY A 372 25.13 -8.85 -17.48
CA GLY A 372 25.61 -7.93 -16.45
C GLY A 372 24.87 -6.59 -16.42
N SER A 373 23.82 -6.40 -17.19
CA SER A 373 22.99 -5.20 -17.15
C SER A 373 22.15 -5.12 -15.86
N VAL A 374 21.96 -3.91 -15.36
CA VAL A 374 21.05 -3.65 -14.24
C VAL A 374 19.62 -3.69 -14.75
N GLN A 375 18.77 -4.48 -14.11
CA GLN A 375 17.35 -4.63 -14.46
C GLN A 375 16.46 -3.83 -13.52
N ASP A 376 15.27 -3.49 -13.97
CA ASP A 376 14.23 -2.87 -13.14
C ASP A 376 13.69 -3.87 -12.10
N ARG A 377 13.19 -3.31 -10.96
CA ARG A 377 12.63 -4.09 -9.86
C ARG A 377 11.30 -3.52 -9.42
#